data_9addfe15d6e1a7dbdb114f9c286cd8d0
#
_entry.id   9addfe15d6e1a7dbdb114f9c286cd8d0
#
_cell.length_a   1.000
_cell.length_b   1.000
_cell.length_c   1.000
_cell.angle_alpha   90.00
_cell.angle_beta   90.00
_cell.angle_gamma   90.00
#
_symmetry.space_group_name_H-M   'P 1'
#
loop_
_entity.id
_entity.type
_entity.pdbx_description
1 polymer ?
#
loop_
_entity_poly.entity_id
_entity_poly.type
_entity_poly.pdbx_seq_one_letter_code
_entity_poly.pdbx_strand_id
1 'polypeptide(L)'
;MGVHAVIVPRDRAASLTPTARKVAAGGAEKVKFIQVTNLARTLAHLKDSTHTRVIGTMLDEKALPLQQCDFNGAVVIVMGAEDTGLRPITQSQCDQTVYIPMSGDLQSLNVSVATGMALYEACRQRNNV
;
A
#
# COMPACT_ATOMS: atom_id res chain seq x y z
N MET A 1 5.93 2.75 12.42
CA MET A 1 6.33 3.57 11.28
C MET A 1 5.32 4.66 10.91
N GLY A 2 4.49 5.05 11.81
CA GLY A 2 3.58 6.18 11.61
C GLY A 2 2.36 5.87 10.75
N VAL A 3 1.99 4.60 10.61
CA VAL A 3 0.78 4.22 9.90
C VAL A 3 -0.44 4.61 10.74
N HIS A 4 -1.41 5.28 10.15
CA HIS A 4 -2.61 5.71 10.87
C HIS A 4 -3.70 4.64 10.85
N ALA A 5 -3.83 3.89 9.76
CA ALA A 5 -4.85 2.87 9.63
C ALA A 5 -4.42 1.82 8.61
N VAL A 6 -4.90 0.62 8.81
CA VAL A 6 -4.76 -0.47 7.85
C VAL A 6 -6.16 -0.82 7.37
N ILE A 7 -6.37 -0.79 6.06
CA ILE A 7 -7.68 -1.01 5.44
C ILE A 7 -7.63 -2.30 4.65
N VAL A 8 -8.58 -3.19 4.90
CA VAL A 8 -8.65 -4.49 4.23
C VAL A 8 -10.04 -4.68 3.62
N PRO A 9 -10.12 -5.05 2.33
CA PRO A 9 -11.42 -5.37 1.74
C PRO A 9 -11.99 -6.63 2.38
N ARG A 10 -13.28 -6.63 2.65
CA ARG A 10 -13.95 -7.71 3.36
C ARG A 10 -13.82 -9.06 2.66
N ASP A 11 -13.88 -9.06 1.34
CA ASP A 11 -13.79 -10.29 0.56
C ASP A 11 -12.40 -10.91 0.56
N ARG A 12 -11.39 -10.17 1.03
CA ARG A 12 -10.01 -10.66 1.14
C ARG A 12 -9.51 -10.71 2.58
N ALA A 13 -10.39 -10.48 3.55
CA ALA A 13 -9.99 -10.40 4.94
C ALA A 13 -9.34 -11.70 5.42
N ALA A 14 -9.83 -12.86 4.95
CA ALA A 14 -9.28 -14.15 5.37
C ALA A 14 -7.82 -14.33 4.95
N SER A 15 -7.43 -13.81 3.78
CA SER A 15 -6.06 -13.98 3.27
C SER A 15 -5.13 -12.83 3.63
N LEU A 16 -5.67 -11.62 3.79
CA LEU A 16 -4.85 -10.43 4.05
C LEU A 16 -4.78 -10.03 5.52
N THR A 17 -5.72 -10.50 6.34
CA THR A 17 -5.79 -10.12 7.75
C THR A 17 -4.50 -10.42 8.52
N PRO A 18 -3.85 -11.60 8.37
CA PRO A 18 -2.61 -11.86 9.10
C PRO A 18 -1.51 -10.86 8.76
N THR A 19 -1.36 -10.50 7.48
CA THR A 19 -0.39 -9.51 7.04
C THR A 19 -0.72 -8.14 7.60
N ALA A 20 -1.99 -7.74 7.52
CA ALA A 20 -2.44 -6.44 8.02
C ALA A 20 -2.19 -6.32 9.52
N ARG A 21 -2.43 -7.40 10.27
CA ARG A 21 -2.17 -7.41 11.71
C ARG A 21 -0.69 -7.29 12.03
N LYS A 22 0.19 -7.89 11.24
CA LYS A 22 1.63 -7.72 11.42
C LYS A 22 2.06 -6.29 11.19
N VAL A 23 1.53 -5.66 10.15
CA VAL A 23 1.84 -4.25 9.86
C VAL A 23 1.35 -3.37 11.01
N ALA A 24 0.14 -3.61 11.50
CA ALA A 24 -0.44 -2.86 12.60
C ALA A 24 0.36 -3.05 13.89
N ALA A 25 0.78 -4.29 14.17
CA ALA A 25 1.53 -4.59 15.39
C ALA A 25 2.92 -3.96 15.40
N GLY A 26 3.53 -3.81 14.22
CA GLY A 26 4.83 -3.14 14.09
C GLY A 26 4.74 -1.63 14.12
N GLY A 27 3.54 -1.08 14.07
CA GLY A 27 3.31 0.35 14.10
C GLY A 27 3.06 0.87 15.50
N ALA A 28 2.55 2.08 15.58
CA ALA A 28 2.14 2.64 16.85
C ALA A 28 0.92 1.87 17.39
N GLU A 29 0.77 1.89 18.70
CA GLU A 29 -0.27 1.16 19.41
C GLU A 29 -1.69 1.51 18.98
N LYS A 30 -1.86 2.60 18.25
CA LYS A 30 -3.17 3.13 17.90
C LYS A 30 -3.50 3.00 16.43
N VAL A 31 -2.85 2.10 15.74
CA VAL A 31 -3.19 1.85 14.34
C VAL A 31 -4.57 1.22 14.26
N LYS A 32 -5.46 1.84 13.50
CA LYS A 32 -6.82 1.33 13.32
C LYS A 32 -6.81 0.25 12.25
N PHE A 33 -7.55 -0.80 12.49
CA PHE A 33 -7.77 -1.87 11.52
C PHE A 33 -9.21 -1.76 11.03
N ILE A 34 -9.40 -1.52 9.74
CA ILE A 34 -10.71 -1.22 9.16
C ILE A 34 -10.98 -2.20 8.01
N GLN A 35 -12.14 -2.85 8.07
CA GLN A 35 -12.62 -3.66 6.95
C GLN A 35 -13.63 -2.85 6.16
N VAL A 36 -13.50 -2.89 4.83
CA VAL A 36 -14.41 -2.17 3.93
C VAL A 36 -15.03 -3.14 2.93
N THR A 37 -16.23 -2.83 2.48
CA THR A 37 -16.93 -3.67 1.51
C THR A 37 -16.38 -3.46 0.09
N ASN A 38 -16.05 -2.22 -0.26
CA ASN A 38 -15.59 -1.86 -1.59
C ASN A 38 -14.36 -0.97 -1.47
N LEU A 39 -13.19 -1.57 -1.71
CA LEU A 39 -11.93 -0.84 -1.57
C LEU A 39 -11.82 0.31 -2.57
N ALA A 40 -12.18 0.08 -3.83
CA ALA A 40 -12.09 1.13 -4.84
C ALA A 40 -12.95 2.35 -4.48
N ARG A 41 -14.15 2.12 -3.96
CA ARG A 41 -15.02 3.20 -3.51
C ARG A 41 -14.41 3.95 -2.33
N THR A 42 -13.82 3.21 -1.39
CA THR A 42 -13.15 3.82 -0.24
C THR A 42 -12.00 4.71 -0.68
N LEU A 43 -11.20 4.23 -1.63
CA LEU A 43 -10.09 5.02 -2.16
C LEU A 43 -10.58 6.28 -2.86
N ALA A 44 -11.62 6.17 -3.67
CA ALA A 44 -12.21 7.32 -4.34
C ALA A 44 -12.70 8.37 -3.33
N HIS A 45 -13.33 7.91 -2.26
CA HIS A 45 -13.82 8.79 -1.21
C HIS A 45 -12.66 9.51 -0.51
N LEU A 46 -11.58 8.81 -0.20
CA LEU A 46 -10.41 9.43 0.42
C LEU A 46 -9.77 10.47 -0.48
N LYS A 47 -9.68 10.19 -1.78
CA LYS A 47 -9.14 11.15 -2.74
C LYS A 47 -9.98 12.43 -2.78
N ASP A 48 -11.29 12.28 -2.82
CA ASP A 48 -12.21 13.43 -2.94
C ASP A 48 -12.32 14.23 -1.65
N SER A 49 -12.35 13.54 -0.51
CA SER A 49 -12.62 14.20 0.78
C SER A 49 -11.39 14.78 1.43
N THR A 50 -10.23 14.15 1.25
CA THR A 50 -9.03 14.49 2.02
C THR A 50 -7.83 14.81 1.14
N HIS A 51 -8.00 14.82 -0.18
CA HIS A 51 -6.93 15.03 -1.16
C HIS A 51 -5.78 14.03 -0.96
N THR A 52 -6.10 12.83 -0.51
CA THR A 52 -5.11 11.77 -0.31
C THR A 52 -4.69 11.24 -1.67
N ARG A 53 -3.37 11.06 -1.85
CA ARG A 53 -2.85 10.39 -3.04
C ARG A 53 -2.86 8.89 -2.81
N VAL A 54 -3.20 8.15 -3.84
CA VAL A 54 -3.25 6.68 -3.80
C VAL A 54 -2.09 6.14 -4.62
N ILE A 55 -1.22 5.40 -3.97
CA ILE A 55 -0.03 4.81 -4.59
C ILE A 55 -0.17 3.31 -4.54
N GLY A 56 -0.23 2.67 -5.70
CA GLY A 56 -0.38 1.23 -5.80
C GLY A 56 0.94 0.53 -6.07
N THR A 57 1.14 -0.63 -5.47
CA THR A 57 2.33 -1.42 -5.71
C THR A 57 2.04 -2.44 -6.79
N MET A 58 2.61 -2.25 -7.95
CA MET A 58 2.55 -3.21 -9.04
C MET A 58 3.54 -2.82 -10.12
N LEU A 59 3.98 -3.80 -10.89
CA LEU A 59 4.86 -3.55 -12.03
C LEU A 59 4.02 -3.38 -13.28
N ASP A 60 3.97 -2.16 -13.79
CA ASP A 60 3.32 -1.85 -15.06
C ASP A 60 4.17 -0.84 -15.83
N GLU A 61 3.71 -0.42 -17.01
CA GLU A 61 4.48 0.48 -17.87
C GLU A 61 4.71 1.86 -17.26
N LYS A 62 3.84 2.28 -16.35
CA LYS A 62 3.90 3.60 -15.73
C LYS A 62 4.50 3.57 -14.33
N ALA A 63 4.85 2.38 -13.83
CA ALA A 63 5.34 2.25 -12.47
C ALA A 63 6.74 2.87 -12.32
N LEU A 64 6.92 3.59 -11.23
CA LEU A 64 8.22 4.13 -10.86
C LEU A 64 8.91 3.19 -9.87
N PRO A 65 10.25 3.13 -9.88
CA PRO A 65 10.93 2.51 -8.75
C PRO A 65 10.49 3.17 -7.44
N LEU A 66 10.35 2.38 -6.40
CA LEU A 66 9.83 2.84 -5.11
C LEU A 66 10.50 4.12 -4.63
N GLN A 67 11.83 4.19 -4.76
CA GLN A 67 12.60 5.32 -4.25
C GLN A 67 12.41 6.61 -5.06
N GLN A 68 11.81 6.52 -6.24
CA GLN A 68 11.55 7.70 -7.08
C GLN A 68 10.15 8.27 -6.88
N CYS A 69 9.31 7.60 -6.12
CA CYS A 69 7.95 8.07 -5.87
C CYS A 69 7.95 9.02 -4.67
N ASP A 70 7.16 10.08 -4.75
CA ASP A 70 7.00 11.03 -3.65
C ASP A 70 5.95 10.51 -2.66
N PHE A 71 6.35 10.23 -1.43
CA PHE A 71 5.48 9.75 -0.37
C PHE A 71 5.16 10.83 0.67
N ASN A 72 5.44 12.08 0.39
CA ASN A 72 5.10 13.16 1.32
C ASN A 72 3.61 13.50 1.23
N GLY A 73 3.08 14.06 2.31
CA GLY A 73 1.66 14.43 2.38
C GLY A 73 0.77 13.26 2.77
N ALA A 74 -0.52 13.41 2.52
CA ALA A 74 -1.49 12.36 2.81
C ALA A 74 -1.43 11.30 1.71
N VAL A 75 -1.10 10.08 2.09
CA VAL A 75 -0.85 8.98 1.15
C VAL A 75 -1.49 7.70 1.63
N VAL A 76 -2.12 6.96 0.72
CA VAL A 76 -2.52 5.57 0.93
C VAL A 76 -1.63 4.71 0.04
N ILE A 77 -1.01 3.69 0.62
CA ILE A 77 -0.25 2.71 -0.14
C ILE A 77 -1.09 1.45 -0.27
N VAL A 78 -1.38 1.07 -1.50
CA VAL A 78 -2.20 -0.11 -1.80
C VAL A 78 -1.28 -1.25 -2.20
N MET A 79 -1.34 -2.34 -1.44
CA MET A 79 -0.52 -3.52 -1.71
C MET A 79 -1.31 -4.51 -2.56
N GLY A 80 -0.72 -4.97 -3.64
CA GLY A 80 -1.32 -5.99 -4.48
C GLY A 80 -1.11 -7.39 -3.90
N ALA A 81 -1.95 -8.33 -4.31
CA ALA A 81 -1.76 -9.74 -4.00
C ALA A 81 -0.52 -10.26 -4.73
N GLU A 82 0.13 -11.26 -4.14
CA GLU A 82 1.39 -11.78 -4.67
C GLU A 82 1.26 -12.30 -6.11
N ASP A 83 0.14 -12.95 -6.42
CA ASP A 83 -0.03 -13.60 -7.71
C ASP A 83 -0.71 -12.72 -8.76
N THR A 84 -1.67 -11.91 -8.35
CA THR A 84 -2.53 -11.19 -9.27
C THR A 84 -2.34 -9.68 -9.27
N GLY A 85 -1.55 -9.16 -8.32
CA GLY A 85 -1.37 -7.72 -8.18
C GLY A 85 -2.68 -7.04 -7.76
N LEU A 86 -2.91 -5.85 -8.29
CA LEU A 86 -4.11 -5.07 -7.98
C LEU A 86 -5.24 -5.43 -8.96
N ARG A 87 -6.46 -5.49 -8.45
CA ARG A 87 -7.63 -5.60 -9.31
C ARG A 87 -7.72 -4.36 -10.21
N PRO A 88 -8.18 -4.51 -11.47
CA PRO A 88 -8.27 -3.35 -12.37
C PRO A 88 -9.05 -2.16 -11.81
N ILE A 89 -10.15 -2.42 -11.10
CA ILE A 89 -10.95 -1.34 -10.54
C ILE A 89 -10.21 -0.61 -9.43
N THR A 90 -9.39 -1.31 -8.66
CA THR A 90 -8.54 -0.70 -7.63
C THR A 90 -7.39 0.04 -8.29
N GLN A 91 -6.77 -0.55 -9.30
CA GLN A 91 -5.69 0.08 -10.03
C GLN A 91 -6.13 1.41 -10.64
N SER A 92 -7.37 1.49 -11.12
CA SER A 92 -7.90 2.72 -11.71
C SER A 92 -7.97 3.87 -10.72
N GLN A 93 -7.97 3.60 -9.43
CA GLN A 93 -7.96 4.63 -8.39
C GLN A 93 -6.57 5.08 -8.01
N CYS A 94 -5.53 4.41 -8.47
CA CYS A 94 -4.16 4.77 -8.12
C CYS A 94 -3.71 5.99 -8.92
N ASP A 95 -3.16 6.97 -8.21
CA ASP A 95 -2.58 8.16 -8.85
C ASP A 95 -1.21 7.85 -9.42
N GLN A 96 -0.51 6.88 -8.80
CA GLN A 96 0.80 6.45 -9.22
C GLN A 96 0.96 4.98 -8.85
N THR A 97 1.66 4.22 -9.69
CA THR A 97 2.09 2.87 -9.32
C THR A 97 3.59 2.86 -9.10
N VAL A 98 4.03 1.98 -8.21
CA VAL A 98 5.45 1.82 -7.88
C VAL A 98 5.80 0.35 -7.84
N TYR A 99 7.07 0.05 -8.07
CA TYR A 99 7.58 -1.29 -7.93
C TYR A 99 8.87 -1.27 -7.12
N ILE A 100 9.18 -2.39 -6.49
CA ILE A 100 10.42 -2.54 -5.75
C ILE A 100 11.43 -3.18 -6.70
N PRO A 101 12.50 -2.45 -7.07
CA PRO A 101 13.51 -3.02 -7.97
C PRO A 101 14.15 -4.26 -7.35
N MET A 102 14.25 -5.32 -8.14
CA MET A 102 14.85 -6.57 -7.69
C MET A 102 15.89 -7.03 -8.69
N SER A 103 16.91 -7.72 -8.20
CA SER A 103 17.94 -8.28 -9.05
C SER A 103 17.78 -9.79 -9.10
N GLY A 104 18.30 -10.39 -10.16
CA GLY A 104 18.24 -11.84 -10.36
C GLY A 104 16.88 -12.31 -10.82
N ASP A 105 16.57 -13.55 -10.52
CA ASP A 105 15.36 -14.21 -11.03
C ASP A 105 14.14 -14.03 -10.12
N LEU A 106 14.28 -13.30 -9.04
CA LEU A 106 13.19 -13.11 -8.09
C LEU A 106 12.13 -12.20 -8.69
N GLN A 107 10.91 -12.72 -8.85
CA GLN A 107 9.81 -12.01 -9.52
C GLN A 107 8.95 -11.20 -8.57
N SER A 108 8.88 -11.61 -7.31
CA SER A 108 8.01 -10.94 -6.35
C SER A 108 8.53 -11.13 -4.94
N LEU A 109 8.09 -10.26 -4.05
CA LEU A 109 8.36 -10.35 -2.63
C LEU A 109 7.09 -10.74 -1.90
N ASN A 110 7.24 -11.36 -0.75
CA ASN A 110 6.15 -11.54 0.19
C ASN A 110 5.53 -10.19 0.50
N VAL A 111 4.20 -10.13 0.58
CA VAL A 111 3.48 -8.87 0.76
C VAL A 111 3.86 -8.18 2.07
N SER A 112 4.16 -8.92 3.13
CA SER A 112 4.61 -8.31 4.40
C SER A 112 5.95 -7.61 4.24
N VAL A 113 6.88 -8.24 3.53
CA VAL A 113 8.20 -7.67 3.27
C VAL A 113 8.07 -6.44 2.38
N ALA A 114 7.30 -6.55 1.31
CA ALA A 114 7.08 -5.43 0.39
C ALA A 114 6.43 -4.24 1.10
N THR A 115 5.45 -4.51 1.97
CA THR A 115 4.79 -3.47 2.76
C THR A 115 5.79 -2.76 3.67
N GLY A 116 6.64 -3.53 4.35
CA GLY A 116 7.67 -2.95 5.20
C GLY A 116 8.63 -2.06 4.44
N MET A 117 9.04 -2.48 3.25
CA MET A 117 9.95 -1.69 2.42
C MET A 117 9.29 -0.38 1.97
N ALA A 118 8.02 -0.45 1.56
CA ALA A 118 7.30 0.75 1.14
C ALA A 118 7.12 1.74 2.29
N LEU A 119 6.76 1.24 3.47
CA LEU A 119 6.61 2.09 4.65
C LEU A 119 7.95 2.69 5.08
N TYR A 120 9.03 1.93 5.00
CA TYR A 120 10.35 2.45 5.33
C TYR A 120 10.72 3.61 4.41
N GLU A 121 10.50 3.46 3.11
CA GLU A 121 10.80 4.50 2.14
C GLU A 121 9.97 5.76 2.41
N ALA A 122 8.68 5.60 2.72
CA ALA A 122 7.83 6.73 3.05
C ALA A 122 8.35 7.46 4.29
N CYS A 123 8.75 6.73 5.32
CA CYS A 123 9.31 7.32 6.54
C CYS A 123 10.62 8.03 6.26
N ARG A 124 11.48 7.42 5.46
CA ARG A 124 12.77 8.01 5.10
C ARG A 124 12.57 9.37 4.42
N GLN A 125 11.64 9.46 3.49
CA GLN A 125 11.36 10.72 2.79
C GLN A 125 10.83 11.80 3.72
N ARG A 126 10.13 11.39 4.77
CA ARG A 126 9.57 12.31 5.76
C ARG A 126 10.54 12.64 6.89
N ASN A 127 11.77 12.18 6.79
CA ASN A 127 12.80 12.37 7.83
C ASN A 127 12.41 11.79 9.18
N ASN A 128 11.68 10.68 9.17
CA ASN A 128 11.23 10.01 10.39
C ASN A 128 12.06 8.77 10.73
N VAL A 129 13.19 8.59 10.06
CA VAL A 129 14.13 7.50 10.30
C VAL A 129 15.55 8.00 10.33
#